data_5c9789a1ed459e4c1da388f75fd00d10
#
_entry.id   5c9789a1ed459e4c1da388f75fd00d10
#
_cell.length_a   1.000
_cell.length_b   1.000
_cell.length_c   1.000
_cell.angle_alpha   90.00
_cell.angle_beta   90.00
_cell.angle_gamma   90.00
#
_symmetry.space_group_name_H-M   'P 1'
#
loop_
_entity.id
_entity.type
_entity.pdbx_description
1 polymer ?
#
loop_
_entity_poly.entity_id
_entity_poly.type
_entity_poly.pdbx_seq_one_letter_code
_entity_poly.pdbx_strand_id
1 'polypeptide(L)'
;MATLQGQPVLILKEGTERTRGRDAQRLNIMAARVIAESVRSTLGPRGMDKMLVDSLGDVVITNDGVTILKEIDVEHPAAKMVIEVAKTQDNEVGDGTTTAVVLAGEFLKRAEELLEQEIHPAIVSNGYRLAADKAIEILNELAIPISPDDEDILKKIAMTAMTGKGAEVAIDRLAEIAVKAVKSVAEEVNGKIEVDSEYVKIEKRQGGSIDETELIDGVVLDKEVVHPSMPKKIKDAKILLLDSALEVKETETDAKIRITDPEMLQKFVEQEEKMLKEMVDKITSAGANVVLCQKGIDDLAQYYLAKAGVLAVRRVKKSDIEKLSKATGAKVHTELREVKPEDLGYAALVEERKIGDEKMVFITGCKNPKAVTVLIRGGTEHVVDEVSRGVEDAIRVVECALEDGKVVAGGGAPEIEMALKLREWAPTLGGREQLAVEAFATALEIIPRTLAENAGIDPIDVLVELKSAHEKGDKNAGVDVETGKIINMEETGVIEPLRVKTQAIASATEVAVMILRIDDVIAAKGLSKEEEKGGGEEGMGGMGGMGGMGGMY
;
A
#
# COMPACT_ATOMS: atom_id res chain seq x y z
N MET A 1 -33.23 13.20 25.34
CA MET A 1 -33.17 13.47 26.79
C MET A 1 -34.20 12.59 27.47
N ALA A 2 -33.76 11.75 28.41
CA ALA A 2 -34.68 11.03 29.30
C ALA A 2 -34.89 11.84 30.55
N THR A 3 -36.10 11.92 31.07
CA THR A 3 -36.42 12.65 32.30
C THR A 3 -36.73 11.65 33.40
N LEU A 4 -36.03 11.72 34.50
CA LEU A 4 -36.36 11.04 35.75
C LEU A 4 -36.78 12.10 36.79
N GLN A 5 -37.99 11.97 37.35
CA GLN A 5 -38.57 12.88 38.37
C GLN A 5 -38.53 14.38 37.98
N GLY A 6 -38.77 14.72 36.71
CA GLY A 6 -38.87 16.12 36.28
C GLY A 6 -37.53 16.85 36.06
N GLN A 7 -36.40 16.21 36.30
CA GLN A 7 -35.09 16.79 35.97
C GLN A 7 -34.55 16.16 34.66
N PRO A 8 -33.99 16.97 33.74
CA PRO A 8 -33.36 16.43 32.53
C PRO A 8 -32.09 15.69 32.93
N VAL A 9 -32.03 14.37 32.58
CA VAL A 9 -30.82 13.58 32.76
C VAL A 9 -30.03 13.66 31.47
N LEU A 10 -28.87 14.31 31.51
CA LEU A 10 -27.88 14.31 30.42
C LEU A 10 -27.13 12.97 30.45
N ILE A 11 -27.49 12.07 29.52
CA ILE A 11 -26.84 10.76 29.39
C ILE A 11 -25.56 10.85 28.51
N LEU A 12 -25.47 11.86 27.66
CA LEU A 12 -24.32 12.11 26.81
C LEU A 12 -23.50 13.30 27.33
N LYS A 13 -22.16 13.24 27.16
CA LYS A 13 -21.28 14.36 27.52
C LYS A 13 -21.62 15.62 26.72
N GLU A 14 -21.38 16.79 27.31
CA GLU A 14 -21.44 18.06 26.58
C GLU A 14 -20.50 18.03 25.36
N GLY A 15 -20.98 18.54 24.22
CA GLY A 15 -20.24 18.52 22.96
C GLY A 15 -20.45 17.27 22.10
N THR A 16 -21.31 16.32 22.52
CA THR A 16 -21.67 15.17 21.67
C THR A 16 -22.73 15.61 20.66
N GLU A 17 -22.41 15.47 19.37
CA GLU A 17 -23.36 15.63 18.27
C GLU A 17 -24.10 14.32 18.03
N ARG A 18 -25.40 14.38 17.80
CA ARG A 18 -26.24 13.21 17.53
C ARG A 18 -27.22 13.47 16.41
N THR A 19 -27.17 12.62 15.38
CA THR A 19 -28.11 12.63 14.26
C THR A 19 -28.86 11.30 14.21
N ARG A 20 -30.19 11.31 13.96
CA ARG A 20 -31.03 10.12 14.08
C ARG A 20 -31.94 9.92 12.86
N GLY A 21 -32.32 8.64 12.64
CA GLY A 21 -33.33 8.23 11.68
C GLY A 21 -32.92 8.55 10.25
N ARG A 22 -33.88 8.99 9.45
CA ARG A 22 -33.66 9.28 8.01
C ARG A 22 -32.58 10.35 7.77
N ASP A 23 -32.43 11.33 8.66
CA ASP A 23 -31.41 12.36 8.53
C ASP A 23 -30.00 11.77 8.68
N ALA A 24 -29.80 10.85 9.64
CA ALA A 24 -28.53 10.14 9.80
C ALA A 24 -28.20 9.30 8.57
N GLN A 25 -29.15 8.53 8.06
CA GLN A 25 -28.97 7.72 6.86
C GLN A 25 -28.61 8.59 5.65
N ARG A 26 -29.34 9.68 5.41
CA ARG A 26 -29.09 10.58 4.29
C ARG A 26 -27.73 11.25 4.35
N LEU A 27 -27.32 11.71 5.53
CA LEU A 27 -26.00 12.32 5.73
C LEU A 27 -24.86 11.30 5.52
N ASN A 28 -25.01 10.08 6.02
CA ASN A 28 -24.04 9.01 5.81
C ASN A 28 -23.88 8.65 4.33
N ILE A 29 -25.01 8.50 3.60
CA ILE A 29 -25.00 8.21 2.17
C ILE A 29 -24.34 9.36 1.39
N MET A 30 -24.73 10.61 1.71
CA MET A 30 -24.15 11.78 1.06
C MET A 30 -22.64 11.87 1.28
N ALA A 31 -22.16 11.66 2.51
CA ALA A 31 -20.73 11.68 2.82
C ALA A 31 -19.95 10.61 2.05
N ALA A 32 -20.49 9.38 1.98
CA ALA A 32 -19.90 8.29 1.22
C ALA A 32 -19.84 8.59 -0.29
N ARG A 33 -20.92 9.17 -0.85
CA ARG A 33 -20.98 9.57 -2.26
C ARG A 33 -19.99 10.67 -2.60
N VAL A 34 -19.78 11.65 -1.73
CA VAL A 34 -18.79 12.72 -1.95
C VAL A 34 -17.39 12.14 -2.07
N ILE A 35 -17.03 11.16 -1.24
CA ILE A 35 -15.75 10.45 -1.33
C ILE A 35 -15.64 9.69 -2.66
N ALA A 36 -16.65 8.94 -3.04
CA ALA A 36 -16.65 8.21 -4.31
C ALA A 36 -16.52 9.14 -5.53
N GLU A 37 -17.23 10.27 -5.52
CA GLU A 37 -17.16 11.26 -6.60
C GLU A 37 -15.79 11.93 -6.68
N SER A 38 -15.08 12.12 -5.57
CA SER A 38 -13.75 12.73 -5.54
C SER A 38 -12.70 11.93 -6.32
N VAL A 39 -12.85 10.59 -6.37
CA VAL A 39 -11.90 9.71 -7.09
C VAL A 39 -12.43 9.22 -8.44
N ARG A 40 -13.71 9.43 -8.75
CA ARG A 40 -14.34 8.90 -9.96
C ARG A 40 -13.64 9.34 -11.26
N SER A 41 -13.19 10.58 -11.33
CA SER A 41 -12.51 11.12 -12.51
C SER A 41 -11.10 10.56 -12.73
N THR A 42 -10.56 9.75 -11.82
CA THR A 42 -9.26 9.09 -11.98
C THR A 42 -9.37 7.66 -12.52
N LEU A 43 -10.60 7.15 -12.71
CA LEU A 43 -10.84 5.78 -13.16
C LEU A 43 -10.44 5.58 -14.63
N GLY A 44 -9.63 4.55 -14.87
CA GLY A 44 -9.27 4.07 -16.20
C GLY A 44 -8.14 4.84 -16.89
N PRO A 45 -7.75 4.42 -18.11
CA PRO A 45 -6.56 4.95 -18.80
C PRO A 45 -6.66 6.44 -19.19
N ARG A 46 -7.87 6.98 -19.27
CA ARG A 46 -8.14 8.40 -19.53
C ARG A 46 -8.55 9.15 -18.27
N GLY A 47 -8.29 8.54 -17.09
CA GLY A 47 -8.44 9.21 -15.81
C GLY A 47 -7.52 10.42 -15.67
N MET A 48 -7.95 11.41 -14.90
CA MET A 48 -7.20 12.64 -14.63
C MET A 48 -6.51 12.56 -13.28
N ASP A 49 -5.27 13.02 -13.20
CA ASP A 49 -4.54 13.12 -11.95
C ASP A 49 -5.15 14.15 -11.00
N LYS A 50 -5.02 13.90 -9.72
CA LYS A 50 -5.33 14.86 -8.66
C LYS A 50 -4.05 15.44 -8.08
N MET A 51 -4.06 16.75 -7.87
CA MET A 51 -3.02 17.45 -7.12
C MET A 51 -3.53 17.68 -5.71
N LEU A 52 -2.85 17.14 -4.73
CA LEU A 52 -3.14 17.28 -3.32
C LEU A 52 -2.03 18.11 -2.68
N VAL A 53 -2.40 19.05 -1.83
CA VAL A 53 -1.46 19.90 -1.11
C VAL A 53 -1.77 19.78 0.36
N ASP A 54 -0.80 19.34 1.14
CA ASP A 54 -0.97 19.19 2.58
C ASP A 54 -0.81 20.53 3.33
N SER A 55 -0.99 20.51 4.65
CA SER A 55 -0.87 21.71 5.50
C SER A 55 0.54 22.27 5.61
N LEU A 56 1.57 21.51 5.20
CA LEU A 56 2.98 21.91 5.19
C LEU A 56 3.40 22.48 3.83
N GLY A 57 2.54 22.30 2.80
CA GLY A 57 2.81 22.72 1.43
C GLY A 57 3.42 21.63 0.56
N ASP A 58 3.52 20.40 1.05
CA ASP A 58 3.96 19.27 0.25
C ASP A 58 2.90 18.92 -0.81
N VAL A 59 3.36 18.64 -2.02
CA VAL A 59 2.49 18.40 -3.18
C VAL A 59 2.58 16.95 -3.61
N VAL A 60 1.44 16.27 -3.66
CA VAL A 60 1.29 14.91 -4.21
C VAL A 60 0.44 14.99 -5.47
N ILE A 61 0.94 14.46 -6.58
CA ILE A 61 0.20 14.34 -7.84
C ILE A 61 0.03 12.84 -8.11
N THR A 62 -1.21 12.41 -8.25
CA THR A 62 -1.52 10.99 -8.47
C THR A 62 -2.94 10.81 -9.00
N ASN A 63 -3.16 9.69 -9.69
CA ASN A 63 -4.50 9.18 -10.03
C ASN A 63 -4.87 7.92 -9.23
N ASP A 64 -3.98 7.42 -8.38
CA ASP A 64 -4.27 6.27 -7.54
C ASP A 64 -5.31 6.61 -6.46
N GLY A 65 -6.43 5.87 -6.47
CA GLY A 65 -7.56 6.13 -5.59
C GLY A 65 -7.23 6.02 -4.10
N VAL A 66 -6.41 5.04 -3.69
CA VAL A 66 -6.07 4.87 -2.27
C VAL A 66 -5.14 5.98 -1.78
N THR A 67 -4.18 6.41 -2.60
CA THR A 67 -3.27 7.52 -2.27
C THR A 67 -4.05 8.82 -2.11
N ILE A 68 -4.95 9.14 -3.06
CA ILE A 68 -5.82 10.31 -2.96
C ILE A 68 -6.60 10.30 -1.64
N LEU A 69 -7.20 9.17 -1.30
CA LEU A 69 -8.05 9.05 -0.11
C LEU A 69 -7.27 9.00 1.21
N LYS A 70 -6.00 8.62 1.20
CA LYS A 70 -5.11 8.69 2.37
C LYS A 70 -4.68 10.13 2.69
N GLU A 71 -4.49 10.96 1.66
CA GLU A 71 -4.07 12.36 1.79
C GLU A 71 -5.23 13.31 2.13
N ILE A 72 -6.48 12.93 1.86
CA ILE A 72 -7.65 13.75 2.19
C ILE A 72 -7.97 13.61 3.68
N ASP A 73 -7.95 14.72 4.42
CA ASP A 73 -8.40 14.75 5.81
C ASP A 73 -9.94 14.74 5.88
N VAL A 74 -10.49 13.63 6.37
CA VAL A 74 -11.92 13.37 6.40
C VAL A 74 -12.40 13.19 7.83
N GLU A 75 -13.36 14.01 8.26
CA GLU A 75 -13.93 13.93 9.61
C GLU A 75 -15.11 12.96 9.70
N HIS A 76 -15.96 12.88 8.65
CA HIS A 76 -17.22 12.15 8.70
C HIS A 76 -17.02 10.62 8.80
N PRO A 77 -17.66 9.92 9.79
CA PRO A 77 -17.44 8.50 10.02
C PRO A 77 -17.77 7.61 8.81
N ALA A 78 -18.89 7.86 8.11
CA ALA A 78 -19.27 7.07 6.95
C ALA A 78 -18.29 7.26 5.77
N ALA A 79 -17.72 8.45 5.62
CA ALA A 79 -16.68 8.70 4.63
C ALA A 79 -15.40 7.94 4.96
N LYS A 80 -15.01 7.87 6.25
CA LYS A 80 -13.87 7.03 6.70
C LYS A 80 -14.08 5.55 6.39
N MET A 81 -15.32 5.04 6.52
CA MET A 81 -15.64 3.65 6.15
C MET A 81 -15.41 3.38 4.65
N VAL A 82 -15.73 4.34 3.78
CA VAL A 82 -15.47 4.20 2.33
C VAL A 82 -13.97 4.25 2.02
N ILE A 83 -13.20 5.06 2.76
CA ILE A 83 -11.73 5.06 2.65
C ILE A 83 -11.14 3.70 3.04
N GLU A 84 -11.70 3.05 4.04
CA GLU A 84 -11.26 1.69 4.43
C GLU A 84 -11.52 0.66 3.31
N VAL A 85 -12.55 0.83 2.46
CA VAL A 85 -12.73 -0.01 1.25
C VAL A 85 -11.52 0.08 0.32
N ALA A 86 -11.05 1.31 0.05
CA ALA A 86 -9.88 1.51 -0.80
C ALA A 86 -8.62 0.86 -0.20
N LYS A 87 -8.42 1.03 1.11
CA LYS A 87 -7.28 0.42 1.82
C LYS A 87 -7.33 -1.10 1.82
N THR A 88 -8.51 -1.68 2.04
CA THR A 88 -8.69 -3.14 1.99
C THR A 88 -8.40 -3.68 0.60
N GLN A 89 -8.93 -3.03 -0.44
CA GLN A 89 -8.66 -3.40 -1.83
C GLN A 89 -7.17 -3.33 -2.15
N ASP A 90 -6.50 -2.25 -1.75
CA ASP A 90 -5.05 -2.05 -1.91
C ASP A 90 -4.24 -3.16 -1.21
N ASN A 91 -4.58 -3.48 0.04
CA ASN A 91 -3.86 -4.48 0.82
C ASN A 91 -4.04 -5.91 0.29
N GLU A 92 -5.25 -6.25 -0.19
CA GLU A 92 -5.58 -7.62 -0.62
C GLU A 92 -5.16 -7.90 -2.07
N VAL A 93 -5.20 -6.91 -2.95
CA VAL A 93 -5.01 -7.12 -4.40
C VAL A 93 -4.14 -6.08 -5.08
N GLY A 94 -3.90 -4.93 -4.46
CA GLY A 94 -3.05 -3.85 -4.98
C GLY A 94 -3.65 -3.00 -6.09
N ASP A 95 -4.77 -3.38 -6.71
CA ASP A 95 -5.40 -2.62 -7.80
C ASP A 95 -6.92 -2.62 -7.66
N GLY A 96 -7.61 -1.79 -8.47
CA GLY A 96 -9.07 -1.65 -8.44
C GLY A 96 -9.61 -0.82 -7.27
N THR A 97 -8.76 -0.07 -6.58
CA THR A 97 -9.13 0.78 -5.43
C THR A 97 -10.19 1.81 -5.79
N THR A 98 -10.02 2.51 -6.90
CA THR A 98 -11.00 3.47 -7.44
C THR A 98 -12.30 2.78 -7.80
N THR A 99 -12.26 1.62 -8.45
CA THR A 99 -13.43 0.82 -8.81
C THR A 99 -14.27 0.46 -7.58
N ALA A 100 -13.63 -0.05 -6.52
CA ALA A 100 -14.30 -0.45 -5.29
C ALA A 100 -15.02 0.74 -4.61
N VAL A 101 -14.36 1.89 -4.54
CA VAL A 101 -14.92 3.11 -3.93
C VAL A 101 -16.07 3.68 -4.77
N VAL A 102 -15.94 3.71 -6.09
CA VAL A 102 -16.99 4.18 -7.01
C VAL A 102 -18.22 3.27 -6.92
N LEU A 103 -18.03 1.95 -6.86
CA LEU A 103 -19.12 0.99 -6.65
C LEU A 103 -19.81 1.21 -5.30
N ALA A 104 -19.06 1.38 -4.21
CA ALA A 104 -19.64 1.65 -2.88
C ALA A 104 -20.54 2.91 -2.90
N GLY A 105 -20.07 3.97 -3.53
CA GLY A 105 -20.83 5.22 -3.68
C GLY A 105 -22.09 5.05 -4.52
N GLU A 106 -22.02 4.32 -5.64
CA GLU A 106 -23.18 4.10 -6.51
C GLU A 106 -24.19 3.12 -5.88
N PHE A 107 -23.72 2.06 -5.17
CA PHE A 107 -24.61 1.20 -4.37
C PHE A 107 -25.43 2.00 -3.37
N LEU A 108 -24.78 2.90 -2.64
CA LEU A 108 -25.48 3.76 -1.67
C LEU A 108 -26.43 4.73 -2.34
N LYS A 109 -26.08 5.29 -3.49
CA LYS A 109 -26.94 6.19 -4.25
C LYS A 109 -28.20 5.47 -4.73
N ARG A 110 -28.08 4.25 -5.29
CA ARG A 110 -29.24 3.45 -5.71
C ARG A 110 -30.07 2.98 -4.52
N ALA A 111 -29.43 2.69 -3.40
CA ALA A 111 -30.14 2.39 -2.16
C ALA A 111 -30.97 3.59 -1.68
N GLU A 112 -30.44 4.84 -1.76
CA GLU A 112 -31.19 6.06 -1.40
C GLU A 112 -32.50 6.16 -2.17
N GLU A 113 -32.48 5.89 -3.49
CA GLU A 113 -33.67 5.88 -4.34
C GLU A 113 -34.75 4.87 -3.86
N LEU A 114 -34.32 3.71 -3.33
CA LEU A 114 -35.23 2.70 -2.77
C LEU A 114 -35.74 3.10 -1.37
N LEU A 115 -34.91 3.75 -0.55
CA LEU A 115 -35.36 4.28 0.75
C LEU A 115 -36.39 5.41 0.59
N GLU A 116 -36.26 6.23 -0.45
CA GLU A 116 -37.26 7.27 -0.79
C GLU A 116 -38.60 6.65 -1.21
N GLN A 117 -38.58 5.44 -1.82
CA GLN A 117 -39.76 4.63 -2.11
C GLN A 117 -40.30 3.85 -0.90
N GLU A 118 -39.85 4.18 0.31
CA GLU A 118 -40.23 3.55 1.58
C GLU A 118 -39.91 2.05 1.68
N ILE A 119 -38.89 1.56 0.96
CA ILE A 119 -38.36 0.22 1.15
C ILE A 119 -37.46 0.23 2.37
N HIS A 120 -37.70 -0.72 3.29
CA HIS A 120 -36.96 -0.77 4.54
C HIS A 120 -35.46 -1.08 4.31
N PRO A 121 -34.52 -0.39 4.99
CA PRO A 121 -33.07 -0.61 4.82
C PRO A 121 -32.62 -2.05 4.96
N ALA A 122 -33.23 -2.83 5.85
CA ALA A 122 -32.92 -4.25 6.02
C ALA A 122 -33.24 -5.09 4.77
N ILE A 123 -34.29 -4.75 4.02
CA ILE A 123 -34.65 -5.43 2.77
C ILE A 123 -33.63 -5.07 1.68
N VAL A 124 -33.25 -3.79 1.57
CA VAL A 124 -32.22 -3.34 0.64
C VAL A 124 -30.90 -4.02 0.95
N SER A 125 -30.49 -4.03 2.21
CA SER A 125 -29.26 -4.69 2.67
C SER A 125 -29.24 -6.19 2.38
N ASN A 126 -30.38 -6.88 2.56
CA ASN A 126 -30.48 -8.30 2.25
C ASN A 126 -30.41 -8.56 0.74
N GLY A 127 -31.13 -7.76 -0.06
CA GLY A 127 -31.08 -7.85 -1.52
C GLY A 127 -29.67 -7.58 -2.07
N TYR A 128 -28.94 -6.63 -1.50
CA TYR A 128 -27.54 -6.35 -1.88
C TYR A 128 -26.59 -7.51 -1.58
N ARG A 129 -26.74 -8.19 -0.42
CA ARG A 129 -25.95 -9.39 -0.13
C ARG A 129 -26.24 -10.50 -1.14
N LEU A 130 -27.52 -10.78 -1.40
CA LEU A 130 -27.91 -11.78 -2.40
C LEU A 130 -27.39 -11.44 -3.80
N ALA A 131 -27.41 -10.16 -4.16
CA ALA A 131 -26.88 -9.69 -5.45
C ALA A 131 -25.36 -9.85 -5.53
N ALA A 132 -24.63 -9.53 -4.45
CA ALA A 132 -23.18 -9.69 -4.41
C ALA A 132 -22.75 -11.15 -4.49
N ASP A 133 -23.40 -12.05 -3.74
CA ASP A 133 -23.13 -13.48 -3.80
C ASP A 133 -23.35 -14.02 -5.22
N LYS A 134 -24.45 -13.62 -5.85
CA LYS A 134 -24.75 -14.02 -7.25
C LYS A 134 -23.79 -13.38 -8.26
N ALA A 135 -23.38 -12.14 -8.05
CA ALA A 135 -22.37 -11.47 -8.90
C ALA A 135 -21.03 -12.19 -8.85
N ILE A 136 -20.58 -12.61 -7.67
CA ILE A 136 -19.34 -13.39 -7.50
C ILE A 136 -19.45 -14.76 -8.18
N GLU A 137 -20.61 -15.42 -8.12
CA GLU A 137 -20.86 -16.66 -8.85
C GLU A 137 -20.74 -16.44 -10.37
N ILE A 138 -21.35 -15.38 -10.90
CA ILE A 138 -21.28 -15.01 -12.32
C ILE A 138 -19.83 -14.71 -12.73
N LEU A 139 -19.07 -13.96 -11.91
CA LEU A 139 -17.66 -13.69 -12.17
C LEU A 139 -16.83 -14.97 -12.27
N ASN A 140 -17.08 -15.95 -11.40
CA ASN A 140 -16.42 -17.25 -11.47
C ASN A 140 -16.76 -18.04 -12.74
N GLU A 141 -17.97 -17.87 -13.30
CA GLU A 141 -18.37 -18.46 -14.58
C GLU A 141 -17.71 -17.76 -15.79
N LEU A 142 -17.40 -16.45 -15.66
CA LEU A 142 -16.73 -15.66 -16.69
C LEU A 142 -15.22 -15.84 -16.67
N ALA A 143 -14.68 -16.38 -15.59
CA ALA A 143 -13.25 -16.48 -15.39
C ALA A 143 -12.57 -17.36 -16.44
N ILE A 144 -11.52 -16.83 -17.02
CA ILE A 144 -10.65 -17.47 -18.00
C ILE A 144 -9.45 -18.08 -17.24
N PRO A 145 -9.24 -19.40 -17.32
CA PRO A 145 -8.09 -20.02 -16.68
C PRO A 145 -6.80 -19.65 -17.42
N ILE A 146 -5.75 -19.36 -16.67
CA ILE A 146 -4.42 -19.05 -17.22
C ILE A 146 -3.36 -20.00 -16.65
N SER A 147 -2.28 -20.21 -17.43
CA SER A 147 -1.13 -20.94 -16.96
C SER A 147 -0.12 -19.99 -16.32
N PRO A 148 0.54 -20.38 -15.22
CA PRO A 148 1.65 -19.62 -14.62
C PRO A 148 2.85 -19.46 -15.58
N ASP A 149 2.95 -20.32 -16.59
CA ASP A 149 4.03 -20.28 -17.58
C ASP A 149 3.74 -19.30 -18.73
N ASP A 150 2.51 -18.79 -18.84
CA ASP A 150 2.12 -17.86 -19.91
C ASP A 150 2.56 -16.43 -19.58
N GLU A 151 3.83 -16.14 -19.92
CA GLU A 151 4.43 -14.82 -19.66
C GLU A 151 3.76 -13.69 -20.43
N ASP A 152 3.20 -13.98 -21.61
CA ASP A 152 2.52 -12.96 -22.42
C ASP A 152 1.22 -12.50 -21.74
N ILE A 153 0.46 -13.42 -21.15
CA ILE A 153 -0.74 -13.09 -20.39
C ILE A 153 -0.37 -12.33 -19.11
N LEU A 154 0.60 -12.80 -18.35
CA LEU A 154 1.06 -12.12 -17.14
C LEU A 154 1.57 -10.70 -17.43
N LYS A 155 2.28 -10.52 -18.55
CA LYS A 155 2.73 -9.21 -19.00
C LYS A 155 1.55 -8.29 -19.33
N LYS A 156 0.52 -8.77 -20.02
CA LYS A 156 -0.69 -8.01 -20.33
C LYS A 156 -1.43 -7.59 -19.05
N ILE A 157 -1.52 -8.47 -18.06
CA ILE A 157 -2.09 -8.16 -16.75
C ILE A 157 -1.31 -7.01 -16.07
N ALA A 158 0.01 -7.11 -16.03
CA ALA A 158 0.87 -6.07 -15.46
C ALA A 158 0.72 -4.74 -16.21
N MET A 159 0.64 -4.77 -17.55
CA MET A 159 0.41 -3.57 -18.36
C MET A 159 -0.94 -2.94 -18.04
N THR A 160 -2.00 -3.73 -17.93
CA THR A 160 -3.35 -3.23 -17.58
C THR A 160 -3.33 -2.48 -16.25
N ALA A 161 -2.65 -3.00 -15.23
CA ALA A 161 -2.55 -2.38 -13.92
C ALA A 161 -1.73 -1.07 -13.91
N MET A 162 -0.75 -0.94 -14.81
CA MET A 162 0.11 0.26 -14.93
C MET A 162 -0.45 1.33 -15.88
N THR A 163 -1.43 0.98 -16.72
CA THR A 163 -1.97 1.91 -17.72
C THR A 163 -2.69 3.07 -17.03
N GLY A 164 -2.36 4.30 -17.43
CA GLY A 164 -2.89 5.52 -16.81
C GLY A 164 -2.10 6.02 -15.58
N LYS A 165 -1.01 5.36 -15.18
CA LYS A 165 -0.24 5.65 -13.96
C LYS A 165 1.17 6.20 -14.26
N GLY A 166 1.33 7.04 -15.28
CA GLY A 166 2.61 7.68 -15.62
C GLY A 166 3.74 6.73 -16.10
N ALA A 167 3.42 5.46 -16.28
CA ALA A 167 4.37 4.41 -16.67
C ALA A 167 4.38 4.13 -18.19
N GLU A 168 3.57 4.82 -18.98
CA GLU A 168 3.28 4.53 -20.39
C GLU A 168 4.53 4.52 -21.27
N VAL A 169 5.48 5.40 -20.97
CA VAL A 169 6.72 5.55 -21.78
C VAL A 169 7.55 4.25 -21.80
N ALA A 170 7.51 3.47 -20.71
CA ALA A 170 8.30 2.26 -20.56
C ALA A 170 7.46 1.04 -20.11
N ILE A 171 6.14 1.07 -20.36
CA ILE A 171 5.18 0.11 -19.80
C ILE A 171 5.55 -1.36 -20.13
N ASP A 172 5.96 -1.65 -21.35
CA ASP A 172 6.38 -2.98 -21.79
C ASP A 172 7.54 -3.53 -20.95
N ARG A 173 8.54 -2.69 -20.70
CA ARG A 173 9.72 -3.06 -19.91
C ARG A 173 9.41 -3.20 -18.44
N LEU A 174 8.64 -2.27 -17.89
CA LEU A 174 8.23 -2.30 -16.48
C LEU A 174 7.35 -3.52 -16.19
N ALA A 175 6.44 -3.88 -17.10
CA ALA A 175 5.64 -5.09 -17.02
C ALA A 175 6.50 -6.36 -17.01
N GLU A 176 7.50 -6.42 -17.89
CA GLU A 176 8.44 -7.54 -17.94
C GLU A 176 9.25 -7.65 -16.65
N ILE A 177 9.69 -6.51 -16.07
CA ILE A 177 10.40 -6.47 -14.79
C ILE A 177 9.47 -6.95 -13.67
N ALA A 178 8.22 -6.49 -13.60
CA ALA A 178 7.26 -6.91 -12.58
C ALA A 178 6.99 -8.42 -12.64
N VAL A 179 6.73 -8.98 -13.85
CA VAL A 179 6.51 -10.42 -14.01
C VAL A 179 7.73 -11.23 -13.59
N LYS A 180 8.93 -10.83 -14.00
CA LYS A 180 10.19 -11.50 -13.61
C LYS A 180 10.43 -11.41 -12.09
N ALA A 181 10.16 -10.25 -11.48
CA ALA A 181 10.33 -10.06 -10.05
C ALA A 181 9.41 -11.01 -9.26
N VAL A 182 8.13 -11.07 -9.62
CA VAL A 182 7.15 -11.95 -8.96
C VAL A 182 7.50 -13.43 -9.16
N LYS A 183 7.84 -13.84 -10.38
CA LYS A 183 8.27 -15.24 -10.66
C LYS A 183 9.54 -15.64 -9.88
N SER A 184 10.44 -14.68 -9.61
CA SER A 184 11.66 -14.95 -8.84
C SER A 184 11.40 -15.26 -7.36
N VAL A 185 10.30 -14.74 -6.80
CA VAL A 185 9.94 -14.96 -5.38
C VAL A 185 8.83 -16.00 -5.22
N ALA A 186 8.22 -16.47 -6.32
CA ALA A 186 7.18 -17.49 -6.30
C ALA A 186 7.75 -18.85 -5.85
N GLU A 187 7.01 -19.55 -4.99
CA GLU A 187 7.35 -20.89 -4.50
C GLU A 187 6.19 -21.85 -4.77
N GLU A 188 6.50 -23.07 -5.17
CA GLU A 188 5.50 -24.11 -5.28
C GLU A 188 5.37 -24.89 -3.96
N VAL A 189 4.23 -24.71 -3.29
CA VAL A 189 3.93 -25.34 -2.01
C VAL A 189 2.69 -26.23 -2.18
N ASN A 190 2.86 -27.55 -1.98
CA ASN A 190 1.75 -28.53 -2.08
C ASN A 190 1.02 -28.52 -3.45
N GLY A 191 1.70 -28.21 -4.54
CA GLY A 191 1.12 -28.14 -5.88
C GLY A 191 0.30 -26.87 -6.14
N LYS A 192 0.46 -25.85 -5.30
CA LYS A 192 -0.05 -24.48 -5.51
C LYS A 192 1.11 -23.51 -5.53
N ILE A 193 0.98 -22.48 -6.33
CA ILE A 193 1.92 -21.38 -6.33
C ILE A 193 1.53 -20.44 -5.20
N GLU A 194 2.47 -20.18 -4.32
CA GLU A 194 2.38 -19.15 -3.28
C GLU A 194 3.43 -18.09 -3.61
N VAL A 195 3.02 -16.85 -3.57
CA VAL A 195 3.89 -15.69 -3.82
C VAL A 195 3.83 -14.77 -2.61
N ASP A 196 4.97 -14.27 -2.21
CA ASP A 196 5.07 -13.24 -1.17
C ASP A 196 5.76 -12.02 -1.75
N SER A 197 4.97 -11.10 -2.25
CA SER A 197 5.45 -9.86 -2.88
C SER A 197 6.24 -8.96 -1.93
N GLU A 198 6.15 -9.19 -0.60
CA GLU A 198 6.99 -8.47 0.36
C GLU A 198 8.49 -8.73 0.12
N TYR A 199 8.86 -9.86 -0.51
CA TYR A 199 10.25 -10.14 -0.89
C TYR A 199 10.70 -9.47 -2.19
N VAL A 200 9.80 -8.80 -2.91
CA VAL A 200 10.17 -7.88 -3.98
C VAL A 200 10.36 -6.50 -3.37
N LYS A 201 11.61 -6.07 -3.24
CA LYS A 201 11.93 -4.73 -2.75
C LYS A 201 11.84 -3.73 -3.90
N ILE A 202 11.16 -2.62 -3.66
CA ILE A 202 11.20 -1.48 -4.56
C ILE A 202 12.10 -0.40 -3.94
N GLU A 203 13.08 0.04 -4.71
CA GLU A 203 13.99 1.09 -4.33
C GLU A 203 13.92 2.22 -5.35
N LYS A 204 13.75 3.44 -4.87
CA LYS A 204 13.49 4.62 -5.69
C LYS A 204 14.72 5.52 -5.76
N ARG A 205 15.12 5.94 -6.98
CA ARG A 205 16.25 6.86 -7.16
C ARG A 205 15.99 7.86 -8.27
N GLN A 206 16.00 9.12 -7.89
CA GLN A 206 15.92 10.23 -8.82
C GLN A 206 17.17 10.31 -9.71
N GLY A 207 16.99 10.84 -10.91
CA GLY A 207 18.03 10.99 -11.94
C GLY A 207 18.10 9.80 -12.88
N GLY A 208 18.30 10.07 -14.15
CA GLY A 208 18.22 9.10 -15.22
C GLY A 208 16.84 9.01 -15.87
N SER A 209 16.67 8.08 -16.78
CA SER A 209 15.39 7.79 -17.47
C SER A 209 14.66 6.65 -16.79
N ILE A 210 13.34 6.58 -16.98
CA ILE A 210 12.51 5.42 -16.57
C ILE A 210 13.04 4.13 -17.21
N ASP A 211 13.58 4.20 -18.44
CA ASP A 211 14.20 3.08 -19.12
C ASP A 211 15.43 2.50 -18.41
N GLU A 212 16.04 3.24 -17.50
CA GLU A 212 17.15 2.75 -16.66
C GLU A 212 16.67 1.93 -15.45
N THR A 213 15.37 1.78 -15.28
CA THR A 213 14.79 0.89 -14.25
C THR A 213 15.23 -0.54 -14.52
N GLU A 214 15.74 -1.21 -13.49
CA GLU A 214 16.29 -2.57 -13.60
C GLU A 214 15.84 -3.49 -12.46
N LEU A 215 15.73 -4.77 -12.78
CA LEU A 215 15.57 -5.84 -11.80
C LEU A 215 16.94 -6.34 -11.37
N ILE A 216 17.17 -6.39 -10.07
CA ILE A 216 18.42 -6.83 -9.46
C ILE A 216 18.15 -8.14 -8.70
N ASP A 217 18.85 -9.21 -9.12
CA ASP A 217 18.79 -10.52 -8.45
C ASP A 217 19.54 -10.44 -7.11
N GLY A 218 18.85 -9.91 -6.09
CA GLY A 218 19.39 -9.68 -4.78
C GLY A 218 18.78 -8.46 -4.10
N VAL A 219 19.45 -7.99 -3.04
CA VAL A 219 18.95 -6.89 -2.23
C VAL A 219 19.84 -5.66 -2.38
N VAL A 220 19.22 -4.52 -2.65
CA VAL A 220 19.88 -3.22 -2.66
C VAL A 220 19.54 -2.49 -1.37
N LEU A 221 20.54 -1.95 -0.70
CA LEU A 221 20.40 -1.18 0.52
C LEU A 221 20.65 0.29 0.24
N ASP A 222 19.71 1.14 0.62
CA ASP A 222 19.87 2.59 0.67
C ASP A 222 20.74 2.98 1.87
N LYS A 223 21.96 2.54 1.82
CA LYS A 223 22.99 2.78 2.85
C LYS A 223 24.37 2.76 2.21
N GLU A 224 25.28 3.51 2.80
CA GLU A 224 26.69 3.48 2.42
C GLU A 224 27.52 2.63 3.39
N VAL A 225 28.70 2.25 2.96
CA VAL A 225 29.70 1.59 3.80
C VAL A 225 30.14 2.53 4.90
N VAL A 226 30.12 2.09 6.16
CA VAL A 226 30.24 2.96 7.35
C VAL A 226 31.60 3.64 7.50
N HIS A 227 32.67 3.08 6.93
CA HIS A 227 34.01 3.66 7.07
C HIS A 227 34.73 3.74 5.72
N PRO A 228 35.39 4.88 5.40
CA PRO A 228 36.02 5.09 4.07
C PRO A 228 37.13 4.10 3.73
N SER A 229 37.83 3.57 4.73
CA SER A 229 38.92 2.59 4.54
C SER A 229 38.46 1.15 4.37
N MET A 230 37.14 0.89 4.47
CA MET A 230 36.61 -0.45 4.21
C MET A 230 36.64 -0.76 2.71
N PRO A 231 36.74 -2.04 2.34
CA PRO A 231 36.60 -2.45 0.94
C PRO A 231 35.20 -2.10 0.43
N LYS A 232 35.16 -1.49 -0.77
CA LYS A 232 33.89 -1.11 -1.41
C LYS A 232 33.32 -2.20 -2.32
N LYS A 233 34.07 -3.28 -2.51
CA LYS A 233 33.71 -4.41 -3.35
C LYS A 233 34.28 -5.69 -2.78
N ILE A 234 33.43 -6.67 -2.50
CA ILE A 234 33.79 -7.99 -2.00
C ILE A 234 33.16 -9.03 -2.90
N LYS A 235 34.00 -9.93 -3.42
CA LYS A 235 33.58 -11.14 -4.15
C LYS A 235 33.51 -12.31 -3.18
N ASP A 236 32.64 -13.27 -3.47
CA ASP A 236 32.39 -14.45 -2.63
C ASP A 236 32.14 -14.04 -1.16
N ALA A 237 31.15 -13.14 -1.01
CA ALA A 237 30.83 -12.54 0.27
C ALA A 237 30.21 -13.55 1.24
N LYS A 238 30.77 -13.60 2.44
CA LYS A 238 30.22 -14.30 3.60
C LYS A 238 29.57 -13.28 4.52
N ILE A 239 28.25 -13.28 4.54
CA ILE A 239 27.45 -12.21 5.12
C ILE A 239 26.96 -12.59 6.50
N LEU A 240 27.24 -11.74 7.47
CA LEU A 240 26.69 -11.81 8.83
C LEU A 240 25.55 -10.79 8.97
N LEU A 241 24.39 -11.25 9.41
CA LEU A 241 23.24 -10.40 9.74
C LEU A 241 23.12 -10.25 11.26
N LEU A 242 23.12 -9.01 11.74
CA LEU A 242 23.05 -8.69 13.18
C LEU A 242 21.85 -7.80 13.49
N ASP A 243 21.05 -8.21 14.47
CA ASP A 243 19.99 -7.41 15.11
C ASP A 243 20.46 -6.78 16.44
N SER A 244 21.74 -6.84 16.75
CA SER A 244 22.35 -6.21 17.94
C SER A 244 23.33 -5.13 17.54
N ALA A 245 23.50 -4.12 18.39
CA ALA A 245 24.50 -3.09 18.18
C ALA A 245 25.92 -3.66 18.41
N LEU A 246 26.87 -3.20 17.59
CA LEU A 246 28.29 -3.40 17.82
C LEU A 246 28.83 -2.21 18.62
N GLU A 247 28.34 -2.07 19.84
CA GLU A 247 28.62 -0.99 20.77
C GLU A 247 28.81 -1.58 22.17
N VAL A 248 29.52 -0.89 23.02
CA VAL A 248 29.57 -1.26 24.43
C VAL A 248 28.22 -0.96 25.06
N LYS A 249 27.57 -1.97 25.63
CA LYS A 249 26.26 -1.80 26.26
C LYS A 249 26.39 -0.88 27.47
N GLU A 250 25.64 0.20 27.45
CA GLU A 250 25.37 0.98 28.64
C GLU A 250 24.63 0.13 29.69
N THR A 251 24.86 0.40 30.96
CA THR A 251 24.17 -0.30 32.06
C THR A 251 22.67 0.06 32.01
N GLU A 252 21.79 -0.92 32.15
CA GLU A 252 20.32 -0.73 32.17
C GLU A 252 19.81 0.14 33.35
N THR A 253 20.71 0.48 34.28
CA THR A 253 20.41 1.36 35.41
C THR A 253 21.21 2.65 35.26
N ASP A 254 20.62 3.80 35.60
CA ASP A 254 21.24 5.13 35.70
C ASP A 254 22.37 5.18 36.77
N ALA A 255 23.31 4.23 36.74
CA ALA A 255 24.47 4.18 37.60
C ALA A 255 25.53 5.15 37.09
N LYS A 256 25.54 6.37 37.65
CA LYS A 256 26.63 7.32 37.40
C LYS A 256 27.88 6.92 38.20
N ILE A 257 28.86 6.33 37.53
CA ILE A 257 30.18 6.08 38.10
C ILE A 257 30.95 7.40 38.07
N ARG A 258 31.24 7.95 39.23
CA ARG A 258 32.05 9.15 39.35
C ARG A 258 33.54 8.74 39.42
N ILE A 259 34.23 8.88 38.32
CA ILE A 259 35.67 8.59 38.22
C ILE A 259 36.40 9.88 38.52
N THR A 260 37.19 9.88 39.62
CA THR A 260 38.01 11.02 40.04
C THR A 260 39.52 10.79 39.77
N ASP A 261 39.88 9.58 39.39
CA ASP A 261 41.25 9.20 39.13
C ASP A 261 41.51 9.01 37.63
N PRO A 262 42.46 9.75 37.03
CA PRO A 262 42.78 9.63 35.60
C PRO A 262 43.26 8.22 35.20
N GLU A 263 43.94 7.48 36.09
CA GLU A 263 44.36 6.10 35.78
C GLU A 263 43.17 5.13 35.69
N MET A 264 42.12 5.35 36.49
CA MET A 264 40.91 4.56 36.39
C MET A 264 40.16 4.86 35.07
N LEU A 265 40.10 6.13 34.67
CA LEU A 265 39.47 6.51 33.39
C LEU A 265 40.17 5.81 32.22
N GLN A 266 41.50 5.82 32.20
CA GLN A 266 42.29 5.16 31.17
C GLN A 266 42.00 3.64 31.09
N LYS A 267 41.92 2.98 32.26
CA LYS A 267 41.59 1.54 32.33
C LYS A 267 40.18 1.23 31.80
N PHE A 268 39.21 2.12 32.01
CA PHE A 268 37.87 1.95 31.45
C PHE A 268 37.90 2.06 29.93
N VAL A 269 38.56 3.07 29.36
CA VAL A 269 38.74 3.24 27.92
C VAL A 269 39.44 2.02 27.30
N GLU A 270 40.53 1.54 27.93
CA GLU A 270 41.23 0.34 27.47
C GLU A 270 40.33 -0.92 27.52
N GLN A 271 39.43 -1.00 28.49
CA GLN A 271 38.48 -2.11 28.59
C GLN A 271 37.40 -2.05 27.53
N GLU A 272 36.88 -0.87 27.24
CA GLU A 272 35.92 -0.65 26.15
C GLU A 272 36.55 -1.02 24.81
N GLU A 273 37.73 -0.53 24.52
CA GLU A 273 38.50 -0.86 23.33
C GLU A 273 38.71 -2.36 23.18
N LYS A 274 39.07 -3.04 24.25
CA LYS A 274 39.26 -4.49 24.28
C LYS A 274 37.98 -5.23 23.99
N MET A 275 36.83 -4.80 24.55
CA MET A 275 35.54 -5.41 24.30
C MET A 275 35.11 -5.27 22.84
N LEU A 276 35.26 -4.09 22.24
CA LEU A 276 34.96 -3.85 20.83
C LEU A 276 35.85 -4.68 19.91
N LYS A 277 37.14 -4.79 20.24
CA LYS A 277 38.08 -5.64 19.50
C LYS A 277 37.69 -7.12 19.59
N GLU A 278 37.33 -7.61 20.76
CA GLU A 278 36.86 -8.99 20.94
C GLU A 278 35.58 -9.28 20.13
N MET A 279 34.68 -8.30 19.97
CA MET A 279 33.52 -8.41 19.10
C MET A 279 33.93 -8.59 17.63
N VAL A 280 34.86 -7.76 17.15
CA VAL A 280 35.37 -7.84 15.77
C VAL A 280 36.15 -9.14 15.55
N ASP A 281 36.97 -9.58 16.53
CA ASP A 281 37.70 -10.83 16.44
C ASP A 281 36.76 -12.06 16.33
N LYS A 282 35.58 -12.03 16.96
CA LYS A 282 34.58 -13.06 16.80
C LYS A 282 34.00 -13.09 15.40
N ILE A 283 33.66 -11.92 14.83
CA ILE A 283 33.14 -11.78 13.47
C ILE A 283 34.15 -12.34 12.46
N THR A 284 35.39 -11.97 12.58
CA THR A 284 36.47 -12.43 11.68
C THR A 284 36.79 -13.92 11.86
N SER A 285 36.75 -14.43 13.10
CA SER A 285 36.94 -15.86 13.40
C SER A 285 35.80 -16.73 12.84
N ALA A 286 34.58 -16.22 12.76
CA ALA A 286 33.47 -16.88 12.06
C ALA A 286 33.67 -16.90 10.54
N GLY A 287 34.59 -16.10 10.01
CA GLY A 287 34.89 -16.00 8.58
C GLY A 287 34.02 -15.02 7.80
N ALA A 288 33.29 -14.16 8.49
CA ALA A 288 32.47 -13.12 7.83
C ALA A 288 33.39 -12.03 7.25
N ASN A 289 33.13 -11.64 6.00
CA ASN A 289 33.78 -10.52 5.32
C ASN A 289 32.82 -9.36 5.01
N VAL A 290 31.52 -9.57 5.27
CA VAL A 290 30.47 -8.55 5.19
C VAL A 290 29.61 -8.61 6.45
N VAL A 291 29.33 -7.46 7.07
CA VAL A 291 28.47 -7.32 8.24
C VAL A 291 27.36 -6.33 7.95
N LEU A 292 26.13 -6.78 8.06
CA LEU A 292 24.94 -5.95 7.88
C LEU A 292 24.21 -5.88 9.24
N CYS A 293 24.28 -4.71 9.87
CA CYS A 293 23.79 -4.49 11.22
C CYS A 293 22.51 -3.64 11.20
N GLN A 294 21.46 -4.12 11.88
CA GLN A 294 20.21 -3.37 12.04
C GLN A 294 20.39 -2.14 12.93
N LYS A 295 21.30 -2.23 13.91
CA LYS A 295 21.56 -1.16 14.89
C LYS A 295 22.85 -0.40 14.58
N GLY A 296 23.37 0.35 15.57
CA GLY A 296 24.59 1.11 15.47
C GLY A 296 25.83 0.24 15.46
N ILE A 297 26.92 0.79 14.93
CA ILE A 297 28.28 0.26 15.01
C ILE A 297 29.16 1.37 15.54
N ASP A 298 29.82 1.15 16.67
CA ASP A 298 30.74 2.08 17.29
C ASP A 298 31.93 2.44 16.36
N ASP A 299 32.41 3.67 16.40
CA ASP A 299 33.45 4.15 15.49
C ASP A 299 34.77 3.36 15.62
N LEU A 300 35.10 2.90 16.83
CA LEU A 300 36.25 2.04 17.06
C LEU A 300 36.03 0.64 16.47
N ALA A 301 34.83 0.09 16.59
CA ALA A 301 34.47 -1.17 15.95
C ALA A 301 34.53 -1.05 14.42
N GLN A 302 34.07 0.08 13.84
CA GLN A 302 34.21 0.35 12.40
C GLN A 302 35.67 0.36 11.96
N TYR A 303 36.56 0.99 12.75
CA TYR A 303 38.00 1.02 12.47
C TYR A 303 38.61 -0.39 12.49
N TYR A 304 38.29 -1.23 13.49
CA TYR A 304 38.79 -2.59 13.54
C TYR A 304 38.25 -3.48 12.43
N LEU A 305 36.96 -3.35 12.05
CA LEU A 305 36.38 -4.03 10.91
C LEU A 305 37.06 -3.62 9.60
N ALA A 306 37.32 -2.30 9.41
CA ALA A 306 38.06 -1.80 8.26
C ALA A 306 39.48 -2.38 8.17
N LYS A 307 40.19 -2.43 9.31
CA LYS A 307 41.54 -3.01 9.42
C LYS A 307 41.55 -4.51 9.11
N ALA A 308 40.47 -5.21 9.44
CA ALA A 308 40.28 -6.64 9.12
C ALA A 308 39.82 -6.89 7.68
N GLY A 309 39.57 -5.83 6.89
CA GLY A 309 39.11 -5.94 5.51
C GLY A 309 37.65 -6.35 5.40
N VAL A 310 36.83 -6.11 6.43
CA VAL A 310 35.40 -6.40 6.47
C VAL A 310 34.63 -5.18 6.02
N LEU A 311 33.67 -5.37 5.09
CA LEU A 311 32.69 -4.36 4.72
C LEU A 311 31.56 -4.36 5.74
N ALA A 312 31.19 -3.21 6.28
CA ALA A 312 30.09 -3.10 7.23
C ALA A 312 29.09 -2.00 6.85
N VAL A 313 27.81 -2.30 7.10
CA VAL A 313 26.67 -1.37 6.95
C VAL A 313 25.89 -1.35 8.26
N ARG A 314 25.55 -0.14 8.74
CA ARG A 314 24.78 0.07 9.98
C ARG A 314 23.38 0.58 9.71
N ARG A 315 22.48 0.43 10.70
CA ARG A 315 21.09 0.92 10.65
C ARG A 315 20.32 0.41 9.43
N VAL A 316 20.53 -0.86 9.10
CA VAL A 316 19.75 -1.55 8.07
C VAL A 316 18.33 -1.74 8.60
N LYS A 317 17.32 -1.47 7.80
CA LYS A 317 15.91 -1.66 8.20
C LYS A 317 15.65 -3.14 8.51
N LYS A 318 14.76 -3.42 9.48
CA LYS A 318 14.40 -4.79 9.86
C LYS A 318 13.87 -5.59 8.66
N SER A 319 12.98 -4.99 7.87
CA SER A 319 12.45 -5.60 6.64
C SER A 319 13.55 -5.96 5.63
N ASP A 320 14.60 -5.13 5.51
CA ASP A 320 15.74 -5.43 4.63
C ASP A 320 16.58 -6.59 5.18
N ILE A 321 16.74 -6.70 6.50
CA ILE A 321 17.42 -7.84 7.14
C ILE A 321 16.68 -9.15 6.87
N GLU A 322 15.34 -9.15 6.92
CA GLU A 322 14.50 -10.31 6.61
C GLU A 322 14.64 -10.72 5.14
N LYS A 323 14.60 -9.75 4.21
CA LYS A 323 14.86 -9.98 2.78
C LYS A 323 16.26 -10.53 2.53
N LEU A 324 17.27 -9.97 3.20
CA LEU A 324 18.65 -10.44 3.11
C LEU A 324 18.82 -11.87 3.63
N SER A 325 18.14 -12.21 4.74
CA SER A 325 18.13 -13.58 5.27
C SER A 325 17.59 -14.57 4.24
N LYS A 326 16.47 -14.25 3.59
CA LYS A 326 15.87 -15.06 2.51
C LYS A 326 16.78 -15.15 1.29
N ALA A 327 17.34 -14.03 0.82
CA ALA A 327 18.17 -13.99 -0.38
C ALA A 327 19.51 -14.73 -0.22
N THR A 328 20.19 -14.52 0.91
CA THR A 328 21.56 -15.02 1.14
C THR A 328 21.62 -16.33 1.89
N GLY A 329 20.54 -16.73 2.57
CA GLY A 329 20.48 -17.86 3.48
C GLY A 329 21.15 -17.62 4.83
N ALA A 330 21.50 -16.36 5.17
CA ALA A 330 22.08 -15.99 6.46
C ALA A 330 21.05 -16.09 7.59
N LYS A 331 21.47 -16.53 8.76
CA LYS A 331 20.66 -16.40 9.96
C LYS A 331 20.88 -15.03 10.61
N VAL A 332 19.80 -14.47 11.15
CA VAL A 332 19.85 -13.22 11.91
C VAL A 332 20.23 -13.52 13.36
N HIS A 333 21.30 -12.88 13.85
CA HIS A 333 21.81 -13.07 15.20
C HIS A 333 21.57 -11.85 16.08
N THR A 334 21.06 -12.08 17.28
CA THR A 334 20.92 -11.07 18.34
C THR A 334 22.14 -11.02 19.25
N GLU A 335 22.92 -12.10 19.30
CA GLU A 335 24.14 -12.20 20.10
C GLU A 335 25.31 -12.72 19.26
N LEU A 336 26.42 -11.98 19.27
CA LEU A 336 27.66 -12.38 18.59
C LEU A 336 28.27 -13.69 19.09
N ARG A 337 27.94 -14.10 20.35
CA ARG A 337 28.47 -15.33 20.95
C ARG A 337 27.95 -16.59 20.27
N GLU A 338 26.81 -16.52 19.63
CA GLU A 338 26.12 -17.64 18.99
C GLU A 338 26.48 -17.83 17.52
N VAL A 339 27.20 -16.86 16.92
CA VAL A 339 27.54 -16.87 15.50
C VAL A 339 28.50 -18.02 15.16
N LYS A 340 28.08 -18.82 14.17
CA LYS A 340 28.87 -19.91 13.63
C LYS A 340 29.13 -19.71 12.15
N PRO A 341 30.19 -20.30 11.57
CA PRO A 341 30.47 -20.21 10.12
C PRO A 341 29.34 -20.71 9.23
N GLU A 342 28.54 -21.67 9.71
CA GLU A 342 27.38 -22.25 9.00
C GLU A 342 26.15 -21.32 8.95
N ASP A 343 26.12 -20.29 9.79
CA ASP A 343 25.03 -19.31 9.85
C ASP A 343 25.24 -18.12 8.91
N LEU A 344 26.42 -18.05 8.29
CA LEU A 344 26.76 -16.98 7.35
C LEU A 344 26.05 -17.19 6.01
N GLY A 345 25.46 -16.11 5.48
CA GLY A 345 24.91 -16.08 4.14
C GLY A 345 25.98 -15.96 3.04
N TYR A 346 25.58 -16.21 1.82
CA TYR A 346 26.44 -16.11 0.65
C TYR A 346 25.86 -15.17 -0.40
N ALA A 347 26.74 -14.33 -0.96
CA ALA A 347 26.49 -13.61 -2.20
C ALA A 347 27.77 -13.59 -3.05
N ALA A 348 27.60 -13.72 -4.37
CA ALA A 348 28.75 -13.67 -5.28
C ALA A 348 29.43 -12.31 -5.26
N LEU A 349 28.68 -11.25 -5.04
CA LEU A 349 29.18 -9.89 -5.05
C LEU A 349 28.42 -8.99 -4.07
N VAL A 350 29.18 -8.28 -3.24
CA VAL A 350 28.70 -7.13 -2.46
C VAL A 350 29.54 -5.92 -2.82
N GLU A 351 28.88 -4.86 -3.30
CA GLU A 351 29.60 -3.65 -3.69
C GLU A 351 28.84 -2.37 -3.40
N GLU A 352 29.56 -1.31 -3.03
CA GLU A 352 29.03 0.05 -2.96
C GLU A 352 29.06 0.66 -4.38
N ARG A 353 27.91 1.07 -4.89
CA ARG A 353 27.79 1.84 -6.14
C ARG A 353 27.23 3.21 -5.87
N LYS A 354 27.66 4.20 -6.64
CA LYS A 354 27.06 5.53 -6.64
C LYS A 354 25.98 5.57 -7.72
N ILE A 355 24.75 5.86 -7.32
CA ILE A 355 23.60 6.04 -8.21
C ILE A 355 23.09 7.47 -8.03
N GLY A 356 23.22 8.29 -9.08
CA GLY A 356 23.01 9.73 -8.95
C GLY A 356 24.03 10.34 -7.97
N ASP A 357 23.56 10.99 -6.92
CA ASP A 357 24.43 11.58 -5.90
C ASP A 357 24.58 10.72 -4.64
N GLU A 358 23.82 9.65 -4.50
CA GLU A 358 23.80 8.78 -3.34
C GLU A 358 24.56 7.48 -3.57
N LYS A 359 25.09 6.91 -2.47
CA LYS A 359 25.77 5.63 -2.47
C LYS A 359 24.86 4.57 -1.90
N MET A 360 24.85 3.43 -2.56
CA MET A 360 24.03 2.28 -2.20
C MET A 360 24.86 1.01 -2.19
N VAL A 361 24.49 0.05 -1.34
CA VAL A 361 25.15 -1.26 -1.26
C VAL A 361 24.29 -2.30 -1.98
N PHE A 362 24.89 -2.93 -2.98
CA PHE A 362 24.30 -3.98 -3.81
C PHE A 362 24.81 -5.34 -3.32
N ILE A 363 23.88 -6.24 -3.01
CA ILE A 363 24.14 -7.63 -2.63
C ILE A 363 23.54 -8.50 -3.73
N THR A 364 24.38 -9.07 -4.60
CA THR A 364 23.94 -9.76 -5.81
C THR A 364 24.56 -11.14 -5.97
N GLY A 365 23.94 -11.99 -6.81
CA GLY A 365 24.41 -13.35 -7.05
C GLY A 365 24.25 -14.25 -5.83
N CYS A 366 23.12 -14.15 -5.14
CA CYS A 366 22.75 -15.04 -4.06
C CYS A 366 22.47 -16.45 -4.59
N LYS A 367 22.74 -17.50 -3.81
CA LYS A 367 22.56 -18.90 -4.24
C LYS A 367 21.12 -19.27 -4.57
N ASN A 368 20.17 -18.64 -3.91
CA ASN A 368 18.75 -18.86 -4.11
C ASN A 368 18.04 -17.51 -3.88
N PRO A 369 18.00 -16.64 -4.91
CA PRO A 369 17.49 -15.28 -4.72
C PRO A 369 15.97 -15.31 -4.55
N LYS A 370 15.53 -15.65 -3.33
CA LYS A 370 14.12 -15.58 -2.91
C LYS A 370 13.72 -14.16 -2.47
N ALA A 371 14.56 -13.18 -2.74
CA ALA A 371 14.26 -11.76 -2.60
C ALA A 371 15.03 -11.00 -3.69
N VAL A 372 14.33 -10.11 -4.35
CA VAL A 372 14.85 -9.31 -5.47
C VAL A 372 14.56 -7.83 -5.23
N THR A 373 15.26 -6.96 -5.96
CA THR A 373 15.04 -5.52 -5.88
C THR A 373 14.74 -4.95 -7.26
N VAL A 374 13.66 -4.21 -7.38
CA VAL A 374 13.37 -3.35 -8.53
C VAL A 374 13.91 -1.96 -8.21
N LEU A 375 14.95 -1.53 -8.92
CA LEU A 375 15.52 -0.19 -8.79
C LEU A 375 14.85 0.73 -9.81
N ILE A 376 13.95 1.58 -9.34
CA ILE A 376 13.19 2.52 -10.17
C ILE A 376 13.98 3.80 -10.37
N ARG A 377 14.05 4.25 -11.63
CA ARG A 377 14.70 5.47 -12.07
C ARG A 377 13.70 6.44 -12.67
N GLY A 378 13.98 7.73 -12.58
CA GLY A 378 13.15 8.76 -13.21
C GLY A 378 13.74 10.15 -13.05
N GLY A 379 13.33 11.08 -13.90
CA GLY A 379 13.89 12.43 -13.95
C GLY A 379 13.57 13.29 -12.73
N THR A 380 12.41 13.11 -12.12
CA THR A 380 11.96 13.84 -10.92
C THR A 380 11.44 12.88 -9.86
N GLU A 381 11.38 13.33 -8.60
CA GLU A 381 10.85 12.55 -7.49
C GLU A 381 9.40 12.14 -7.72
N HIS A 382 8.55 13.06 -8.18
CA HIS A 382 7.14 12.76 -8.47
C HIS A 382 6.96 11.66 -9.54
N VAL A 383 7.78 11.69 -10.61
CA VAL A 383 7.76 10.66 -11.66
C VAL A 383 8.19 9.30 -11.09
N VAL A 384 9.25 9.29 -10.27
CA VAL A 384 9.73 8.05 -9.64
C VAL A 384 8.66 7.47 -8.69
N ASP A 385 7.97 8.32 -7.93
CA ASP A 385 6.92 7.90 -7.03
C ASP A 385 5.71 7.33 -7.78
N GLU A 386 5.29 7.97 -8.88
CA GLU A 386 4.16 7.50 -9.68
C GLU A 386 4.47 6.16 -10.36
N VAL A 387 5.65 6.06 -10.98
CA VAL A 387 6.12 4.79 -11.58
C VAL A 387 6.24 3.70 -10.51
N SER A 388 6.70 4.04 -9.30
CA SER A 388 6.78 3.09 -8.18
C SER A 388 5.42 2.52 -7.83
N ARG A 389 4.39 3.38 -7.70
CA ARG A 389 3.02 2.93 -7.44
C ARG A 389 2.51 1.99 -8.53
N GLY A 390 2.69 2.37 -9.80
CA GLY A 390 2.28 1.52 -10.92
C GLY A 390 2.98 0.15 -10.93
N VAL A 391 4.27 0.11 -10.59
CA VAL A 391 5.03 -1.16 -10.49
C VAL A 391 4.59 -1.97 -9.27
N GLU A 392 4.31 -1.35 -8.13
CA GLU A 392 3.76 -2.01 -6.94
C GLU A 392 2.43 -2.69 -7.25
N ASP A 393 1.53 -1.98 -7.91
CA ASP A 393 0.24 -2.52 -8.33
C ASP A 393 0.42 -3.69 -9.32
N ALA A 394 1.29 -3.53 -10.32
CA ALA A 394 1.59 -4.60 -11.26
C ALA A 394 2.14 -5.86 -10.59
N ILE A 395 3.03 -5.72 -9.60
CA ILE A 395 3.57 -6.85 -8.82
C ILE A 395 2.45 -7.58 -8.10
N ARG A 396 1.57 -6.87 -7.38
CA ARG A 396 0.47 -7.47 -6.63
C ARG A 396 -0.58 -8.14 -7.53
N VAL A 397 -0.89 -7.51 -8.66
CA VAL A 397 -1.86 -8.06 -9.62
C VAL A 397 -1.31 -9.34 -10.27
N VAL A 398 -0.01 -9.37 -10.61
CA VAL A 398 0.66 -10.58 -11.13
C VAL A 398 0.73 -11.68 -10.06
N GLU A 399 0.98 -11.33 -8.78
CA GLU A 399 0.89 -12.25 -7.64
C GLU A 399 -0.48 -12.92 -7.60
N CYS A 400 -1.57 -12.13 -7.57
CA CYS A 400 -2.94 -12.65 -7.59
C CYS A 400 -3.23 -13.56 -8.79
N ALA A 401 -2.73 -13.18 -9.98
CA ALA A 401 -2.91 -13.98 -11.19
C ALA A 401 -2.20 -15.33 -11.13
N LEU A 402 -0.99 -15.36 -10.57
CA LEU A 402 -0.21 -16.60 -10.41
C LEU A 402 -0.81 -17.54 -9.36
N GLU A 403 -1.30 -17.00 -8.25
CA GLU A 403 -1.90 -17.79 -7.17
C GLU A 403 -3.25 -18.38 -7.56
N ASP A 404 -4.13 -17.59 -8.18
CA ASP A 404 -5.50 -17.98 -8.49
C ASP A 404 -5.63 -18.69 -9.86
N GLY A 405 -4.72 -18.42 -10.79
CA GLY A 405 -4.75 -18.97 -12.14
C GLY A 405 -6.00 -18.57 -12.95
N LYS A 406 -6.63 -17.42 -12.64
CA LYS A 406 -7.87 -16.97 -13.23
C LYS A 406 -7.89 -15.46 -13.50
N VAL A 407 -8.36 -15.10 -14.68
CA VAL A 407 -8.50 -13.70 -15.10
C VAL A 407 -9.89 -13.45 -15.67
N VAL A 408 -10.25 -12.19 -15.80
CA VAL A 408 -11.45 -11.70 -16.49
C VAL A 408 -11.09 -10.58 -17.45
N ALA A 409 -11.95 -10.33 -18.43
CA ALA A 409 -11.80 -9.20 -19.34
C ALA A 409 -11.96 -7.88 -18.58
N GLY A 410 -11.26 -6.82 -19.02
CA GLY A 410 -11.41 -5.47 -18.50
C GLY A 410 -12.45 -4.63 -19.24
N GLY A 411 -12.26 -3.30 -19.22
CA GLY A 411 -13.10 -2.37 -19.99
C GLY A 411 -14.59 -2.32 -19.58
N GLY A 412 -14.92 -2.78 -18.36
CA GLY A 412 -16.31 -2.84 -17.87
C GLY A 412 -17.13 -4.02 -18.38
N ALA A 413 -16.50 -4.98 -19.09
CA ALA A 413 -17.19 -6.16 -19.61
C ALA A 413 -17.84 -7.03 -18.51
N PRO A 414 -17.14 -7.41 -17.42
CA PRO A 414 -17.73 -8.21 -16.34
C PRO A 414 -18.90 -7.50 -15.66
N GLU A 415 -18.82 -6.19 -15.48
CA GLU A 415 -19.86 -5.39 -14.83
C GLU A 415 -21.17 -5.38 -15.63
N ILE A 416 -21.09 -5.30 -16.94
CA ILE A 416 -22.28 -5.39 -17.81
C ILE A 416 -22.85 -6.79 -17.82
N GLU A 417 -22.03 -7.83 -17.95
CA GLU A 417 -22.51 -9.22 -17.94
C GLU A 417 -23.19 -9.55 -16.60
N MET A 418 -22.57 -9.14 -15.48
CA MET A 418 -23.19 -9.28 -14.16
C MET A 418 -24.53 -8.53 -14.08
N ALA A 419 -24.59 -7.28 -14.58
CA ALA A 419 -25.80 -6.47 -14.54
C ALA A 419 -26.95 -7.12 -15.34
N LEU A 420 -26.66 -7.69 -16.49
CA LEU A 420 -27.67 -8.39 -17.33
C LEU A 420 -28.14 -9.67 -16.61
N LYS A 421 -27.25 -10.53 -16.17
CA LYS A 421 -27.59 -11.78 -15.49
C LYS A 421 -28.32 -11.56 -14.16
N LEU A 422 -27.96 -10.53 -13.40
CA LEU A 422 -28.66 -10.16 -12.17
C LEU A 422 -30.11 -9.69 -12.47
N ARG A 423 -30.33 -8.94 -13.53
CA ARG A 423 -31.69 -8.56 -13.94
C ARG A 423 -32.54 -9.74 -14.39
N GLU A 424 -31.96 -10.72 -15.08
CA GLU A 424 -32.63 -11.96 -15.42
C GLU A 424 -32.97 -12.80 -14.18
N TRP A 425 -32.10 -12.79 -13.18
CA TRP A 425 -32.26 -13.55 -11.95
C TRP A 425 -33.21 -12.89 -10.95
N ALA A 426 -33.23 -11.56 -10.85
CA ALA A 426 -33.99 -10.81 -9.87
C ALA A 426 -35.47 -11.23 -9.76
N PRO A 427 -36.23 -11.44 -10.87
CA PRO A 427 -37.64 -11.86 -10.81
C PRO A 427 -37.84 -13.22 -10.14
N THR A 428 -36.83 -14.08 -10.07
CA THR A 428 -36.92 -15.40 -9.44
C THR A 428 -36.96 -15.36 -7.92
N LEU A 429 -36.48 -14.27 -7.30
CA LEU A 429 -36.46 -14.12 -5.86
C LEU A 429 -37.84 -13.89 -5.23
N GLY A 430 -38.71 -13.21 -5.97
CA GLY A 430 -39.99 -12.70 -5.43
C GLY A 430 -39.76 -11.66 -4.32
N GLY A 431 -40.78 -10.91 -3.96
CA GLY A 431 -40.69 -9.95 -2.87
C GLY A 431 -39.98 -8.63 -3.23
N ARG A 432 -39.69 -7.83 -2.21
CA ARG A 432 -39.09 -6.50 -2.39
C ARG A 432 -37.55 -6.55 -2.57
N GLU A 433 -36.91 -7.65 -2.23
CA GLU A 433 -35.50 -7.92 -2.46
C GLU A 433 -35.13 -7.87 -3.95
N GLN A 434 -36.09 -8.24 -4.84
CA GLN A 434 -35.92 -8.10 -6.27
C GLN A 434 -35.54 -6.67 -6.68
N LEU A 435 -36.20 -5.65 -6.10
CA LEU A 435 -35.91 -4.25 -6.41
C LEU A 435 -34.51 -3.85 -6.00
N ALA A 436 -34.02 -4.39 -4.89
CA ALA A 436 -32.65 -4.15 -4.44
C ALA A 436 -31.64 -4.82 -5.37
N VAL A 437 -31.89 -6.02 -5.87
CA VAL A 437 -31.02 -6.70 -6.85
C VAL A 437 -31.00 -5.93 -8.19
N GLU A 438 -32.14 -5.40 -8.66
CA GLU A 438 -32.21 -4.57 -9.87
C GLU A 438 -31.43 -3.25 -9.70
N ALA A 439 -31.53 -2.63 -8.51
CA ALA A 439 -30.76 -1.43 -8.16
C ALA A 439 -29.24 -1.72 -8.11
N PHE A 440 -28.83 -2.85 -7.54
CA PHE A 440 -27.45 -3.32 -7.53
C PHE A 440 -26.93 -3.55 -8.96
N ALA A 441 -27.70 -4.23 -9.81
CA ALA A 441 -27.36 -4.44 -11.22
C ALA A 441 -27.18 -3.11 -11.97
N THR A 442 -28.03 -2.13 -11.68
CA THR A 442 -27.92 -0.80 -12.27
C THR A 442 -26.68 -0.05 -11.77
N ALA A 443 -26.30 -0.25 -10.52
CA ALA A 443 -25.10 0.36 -9.95
C ALA A 443 -23.80 -0.17 -10.59
N LEU A 444 -23.75 -1.45 -10.99
CA LEU A 444 -22.57 -2.01 -11.67
C LEU A 444 -22.25 -1.30 -12.99
N GLU A 445 -23.26 -0.79 -13.69
CA GLU A 445 -23.09 -0.06 -14.96
C GLU A 445 -22.31 1.26 -14.81
N ILE A 446 -22.05 1.72 -13.56
CA ILE A 446 -21.28 2.95 -13.32
C ILE A 446 -19.83 2.82 -13.81
N ILE A 447 -19.25 1.62 -13.82
CA ILE A 447 -17.86 1.42 -14.22
C ILE A 447 -17.67 1.69 -15.72
N PRO A 448 -18.31 0.98 -16.65
CA PRO A 448 -18.20 1.28 -18.08
C PRO A 448 -18.69 2.69 -18.42
N ARG A 449 -19.70 3.19 -17.70
CA ARG A 449 -20.17 4.56 -17.85
C ARG A 449 -19.08 5.58 -17.52
N THR A 450 -18.39 5.40 -16.40
CA THR A 450 -17.31 6.31 -15.97
C THR A 450 -16.10 6.23 -16.91
N LEU A 451 -15.77 5.04 -17.41
CA LEU A 451 -14.71 4.88 -18.43
C LEU A 451 -15.04 5.69 -19.69
N ALA A 452 -16.29 5.65 -20.16
CA ALA A 452 -16.74 6.44 -21.29
C ALA A 452 -16.70 7.94 -21.02
N GLU A 453 -17.23 8.38 -19.86
CA GLU A 453 -17.23 9.79 -19.44
C GLU A 453 -15.80 10.35 -19.37
N ASN A 454 -14.84 9.63 -18.74
CA ASN A 454 -13.46 10.05 -18.62
C ASN A 454 -12.74 10.07 -19.98
N ALA A 455 -13.15 9.24 -20.92
CA ALA A 455 -12.64 9.25 -22.29
C ALA A 455 -13.30 10.31 -23.19
N GLY A 456 -14.31 11.03 -22.70
CA GLY A 456 -15.05 12.03 -23.47
C GLY A 456 -16.02 11.41 -24.51
N ILE A 457 -16.46 10.17 -24.31
CA ILE A 457 -17.37 9.43 -25.17
C ILE A 457 -18.78 9.50 -24.55
N ASP A 458 -19.83 9.50 -25.39
CA ASP A 458 -21.18 9.48 -24.85
C ASP A 458 -21.48 8.19 -24.08
N PRO A 459 -21.71 8.27 -22.77
CA PRO A 459 -21.86 7.08 -21.94
C PRO A 459 -23.18 6.33 -22.19
N ILE A 460 -24.19 7.00 -22.75
CA ILE A 460 -25.48 6.38 -23.06
C ILE A 460 -25.32 5.47 -24.28
N ASP A 461 -24.70 5.98 -25.34
CA ASP A 461 -24.45 5.20 -26.55
C ASP A 461 -23.58 3.99 -26.25
N VAL A 462 -22.50 4.19 -25.46
CA VAL A 462 -21.61 3.10 -25.00
C VAL A 462 -22.37 2.01 -24.26
N LEU A 463 -23.21 2.37 -23.29
CA LEU A 463 -23.99 1.37 -22.52
C LEU A 463 -24.98 0.61 -23.38
N VAL A 464 -25.61 1.27 -24.37
CA VAL A 464 -26.55 0.62 -25.31
C VAL A 464 -25.80 -0.38 -26.19
N GLU A 465 -24.67 0.03 -26.75
CA GLU A 465 -23.85 -0.84 -27.60
C GLU A 465 -23.27 -2.03 -26.82
N LEU A 466 -22.76 -1.81 -25.60
CA LEU A 466 -22.26 -2.88 -24.71
C LEU A 466 -23.33 -3.92 -24.41
N LYS A 467 -24.50 -3.48 -23.96
CA LYS A 467 -25.63 -4.39 -23.69
C LYS A 467 -26.03 -5.20 -24.94
N SER A 468 -26.07 -4.54 -26.11
CA SER A 468 -26.34 -5.23 -27.36
C SER A 468 -25.28 -6.25 -27.76
N ALA A 469 -24.00 -5.99 -27.47
CA ALA A 469 -22.91 -6.94 -27.72
C ALA A 469 -23.00 -8.17 -26.79
N HIS A 470 -23.24 -7.96 -25.51
CA HIS A 470 -23.42 -9.04 -24.53
C HIS A 470 -24.65 -9.90 -24.80
N GLU A 471 -25.80 -9.30 -25.18
CA GLU A 471 -27.00 -10.04 -25.59
C GLU A 471 -26.76 -10.92 -26.83
N LYS A 472 -25.80 -10.54 -27.71
CA LYS A 472 -25.39 -11.34 -28.86
C LYS A 472 -24.39 -12.44 -28.51
N GLY A 473 -23.98 -12.52 -27.28
CA GLY A 473 -23.09 -13.57 -26.72
C GLY A 473 -21.63 -13.20 -26.61
N ASP A 474 -21.20 -11.96 -26.91
CA ASP A 474 -19.83 -11.50 -26.67
C ASP A 474 -19.67 -11.04 -25.22
N LYS A 475 -19.33 -11.99 -24.34
CA LYS A 475 -19.20 -11.76 -22.88
C LYS A 475 -17.98 -10.94 -22.49
N ASN A 476 -17.01 -10.82 -23.39
CA ASN A 476 -15.76 -10.09 -23.17
C ASN A 476 -15.75 -8.71 -23.84
N ALA A 477 -16.91 -8.29 -24.39
CA ALA A 477 -17.06 -6.98 -24.98
C ALA A 477 -16.94 -5.87 -23.92
N GLY A 478 -16.01 -4.97 -24.10
CA GLY A 478 -15.76 -3.83 -23.22
C GLY A 478 -15.52 -2.53 -23.98
N VAL A 479 -15.33 -1.45 -23.25
CA VAL A 479 -15.09 -0.12 -23.82
C VAL A 479 -13.62 0.06 -24.14
N ASP A 480 -13.29 0.23 -25.41
CA ASP A 480 -12.00 0.75 -25.81
C ASP A 480 -12.02 2.28 -25.71
N VAL A 481 -11.36 2.79 -24.70
CA VAL A 481 -11.33 4.24 -24.39
C VAL A 481 -10.48 5.06 -25.37
N GLU A 482 -9.67 4.41 -26.21
CA GLU A 482 -8.87 5.08 -27.24
C GLU A 482 -9.69 5.35 -28.51
N THR A 483 -10.43 4.35 -28.95
CA THR A 483 -11.22 4.44 -30.20
C THR A 483 -12.68 4.75 -29.98
N GLY A 484 -13.18 4.64 -28.75
CA GLY A 484 -14.59 4.79 -28.40
C GLY A 484 -15.47 3.64 -28.85
N LYS A 485 -14.89 2.51 -29.24
CA LYS A 485 -15.62 1.35 -29.78
C LYS A 485 -15.77 0.27 -28.72
N ILE A 486 -16.78 -0.55 -28.92
CA ILE A 486 -16.98 -1.78 -28.16
C ILE A 486 -16.21 -2.89 -28.86
N ILE A 487 -15.25 -3.48 -28.19
CA ILE A 487 -14.37 -4.53 -28.71
C ILE A 487 -14.19 -5.64 -27.68
N ASN A 488 -13.71 -6.79 -28.13
CA ASN A 488 -13.37 -7.90 -27.23
C ASN A 488 -12.09 -7.59 -26.46
N MET A 489 -12.18 -7.42 -25.14
CA MET A 489 -11.07 -7.03 -24.28
C MET A 489 -10.06 -8.15 -24.05
N GLU A 490 -10.46 -9.40 -24.10
CA GLU A 490 -9.56 -10.54 -24.00
C GLU A 490 -8.61 -10.57 -25.22
N GLU A 491 -9.14 -10.39 -26.43
CA GLU A 491 -8.35 -10.39 -27.66
C GLU A 491 -7.35 -9.23 -27.69
N THR A 492 -7.73 -8.07 -27.16
CA THR A 492 -6.85 -6.89 -27.07
C THR A 492 -5.85 -6.98 -25.92
N GLY A 493 -6.06 -7.91 -24.99
CA GLY A 493 -5.17 -8.12 -23.84
C GLY A 493 -5.44 -7.20 -22.67
N VAL A 494 -6.59 -6.53 -22.63
CA VAL A 494 -7.05 -5.77 -21.45
C VAL A 494 -7.73 -6.76 -20.50
N ILE A 495 -6.94 -7.34 -19.62
CA ILE A 495 -7.36 -8.40 -18.69
C ILE A 495 -6.85 -8.11 -17.28
N GLU A 496 -7.57 -8.58 -16.30
CA GLU A 496 -7.23 -8.40 -14.88
C GLU A 496 -7.54 -9.67 -14.08
N PRO A 497 -6.87 -9.92 -12.93
CA PRO A 497 -7.17 -11.09 -12.11
C PRO A 497 -8.62 -11.06 -11.61
N LEU A 498 -9.22 -12.23 -11.53
CA LEU A 498 -10.58 -12.40 -11.00
C LEU A 498 -10.73 -11.80 -9.60
N ARG A 499 -9.71 -11.96 -8.74
CA ARG A 499 -9.69 -11.50 -7.34
C ARG A 499 -9.89 -9.99 -7.24
N VAL A 500 -9.38 -9.19 -8.18
CA VAL A 500 -9.56 -7.72 -8.22
C VAL A 500 -11.05 -7.37 -8.25
N LYS A 501 -11.84 -8.03 -9.10
CA LYS A 501 -13.29 -7.78 -9.23
C LYS A 501 -14.10 -8.35 -8.07
N THR A 502 -13.81 -9.58 -7.65
CA THR A 502 -14.53 -10.21 -6.54
C THR A 502 -14.34 -9.45 -5.25
N GLN A 503 -13.11 -9.00 -4.96
CA GLN A 503 -12.79 -8.21 -3.78
C GLN A 503 -13.46 -6.83 -3.83
N ALA A 504 -13.43 -6.14 -4.97
CA ALA A 504 -14.07 -4.83 -5.13
C ALA A 504 -15.59 -4.91 -4.86
N ILE A 505 -16.28 -5.93 -5.39
CA ILE A 505 -17.71 -6.13 -5.17
C ILE A 505 -18.00 -6.46 -3.72
N ALA A 506 -17.23 -7.37 -3.10
CA ALA A 506 -17.42 -7.78 -1.72
C ALA A 506 -17.24 -6.58 -0.77
N SER A 507 -16.12 -5.88 -0.84
CA SER A 507 -15.80 -4.75 0.04
C SER A 507 -16.78 -3.58 -0.14
N ALA A 508 -17.12 -3.22 -1.38
CA ALA A 508 -18.08 -2.16 -1.67
C ALA A 508 -19.48 -2.50 -1.13
N THR A 509 -19.90 -3.77 -1.27
CA THR A 509 -21.21 -4.22 -0.77
C THR A 509 -21.26 -4.24 0.75
N GLU A 510 -20.22 -4.74 1.40
CA GLU A 510 -20.14 -4.79 2.87
C GLU A 510 -20.30 -3.40 3.47
N VAL A 511 -19.54 -2.43 2.99
CA VAL A 511 -19.60 -1.06 3.50
C VAL A 511 -20.95 -0.40 3.17
N ALA A 512 -21.49 -0.59 1.97
CA ALA A 512 -22.81 -0.08 1.63
C ALA A 512 -23.89 -0.65 2.58
N VAL A 513 -23.89 -1.95 2.82
CA VAL A 513 -24.81 -2.62 3.76
C VAL A 513 -24.63 -2.14 5.19
N MET A 514 -23.38 -1.92 5.65
CA MET A 514 -23.11 -1.38 6.98
C MET A 514 -23.69 0.03 7.13
N ILE A 515 -23.44 0.92 6.17
CA ILE A 515 -23.90 2.31 6.19
C ILE A 515 -25.42 2.37 6.16
N LEU A 516 -26.09 1.55 5.33
CA LEU A 516 -27.55 1.50 5.24
C LEU A 516 -28.26 1.10 6.54
N ARG A 517 -27.58 0.35 7.41
CA ARG A 517 -28.13 -0.12 8.69
C ARG A 517 -27.93 0.86 9.85
N ILE A 518 -27.23 1.98 9.62
CA ILE A 518 -27.00 3.00 10.64
C ILE A 518 -28.21 3.94 10.69
N ASP A 519 -28.92 3.96 11.81
CA ASP A 519 -30.05 4.85 12.08
C ASP A 519 -29.75 5.93 13.12
N ASP A 520 -28.59 5.86 13.77
CA ASP A 520 -28.18 6.80 14.83
C ASP A 520 -26.66 6.99 14.79
N VAL A 521 -26.21 8.22 14.63
CA VAL A 521 -24.80 8.59 14.65
C VAL A 521 -24.56 9.45 15.89
N ILE A 522 -23.65 8.98 16.74
CA ILE A 522 -23.25 9.65 17.98
C ILE A 522 -21.76 9.96 17.86
N ALA A 523 -21.43 11.21 17.59
CA ALA A 523 -20.05 11.68 17.46
C ALA A 523 -19.64 12.47 18.71
N ALA A 524 -18.56 12.04 19.37
CA ALA A 524 -17.92 12.87 20.39
C ALA A 524 -17.08 13.95 19.68
N LYS A 525 -17.26 15.22 20.07
CA LYS A 525 -16.36 16.27 19.60
C LYS A 525 -14.95 15.96 20.07
N GLY A 526 -14.00 15.83 19.18
CA GLY A 526 -12.59 15.72 19.52
C GLY A 526 -12.17 16.96 20.29
N LEU A 527 -11.49 16.79 21.42
CA LEU A 527 -10.76 17.87 22.07
C LEU A 527 -9.77 18.42 21.02
N SER A 528 -9.98 19.65 20.57
CA SER A 528 -9.01 20.34 19.75
C SER A 528 -7.71 20.43 20.56
N LYS A 529 -6.57 20.17 19.93
CA LYS A 529 -5.22 20.21 20.53
C LYS A 529 -4.82 21.55 21.15
N GLU A 530 -5.74 22.51 21.26
CA GLU A 530 -5.50 23.84 21.82
C GLU A 530 -5.63 23.94 23.35
N GLU A 531 -6.15 22.91 24.04
CA GLU A 531 -6.30 22.97 25.53
C GLU A 531 -5.13 22.41 26.33
N GLU A 532 -4.07 21.87 25.71
CA GLU A 532 -2.90 21.39 26.45
C GLU A 532 -1.84 22.46 26.81
N LYS A 533 -2.08 23.76 26.53
CA LYS A 533 -1.15 24.85 26.88
C LYS A 533 -1.61 25.73 28.06
N GLY A 534 -2.63 25.35 28.79
CA GLY A 534 -3.18 26.16 29.88
C GLY A 534 -3.26 25.46 31.23
N GLY A 535 -2.16 24.94 31.74
CA GLY A 535 -2.19 24.32 33.06
C GLY A 535 -0.83 24.21 33.72
N GLY A 536 -0.32 25.29 34.32
CA GLY A 536 0.81 25.16 35.21
C GLY A 536 1.68 26.40 35.30
N GLU A 537 1.24 27.39 36.08
CA GLU A 537 2.09 28.16 36.98
C GLU A 537 1.26 29.25 37.67
N GLU A 538 0.57 28.88 38.72
CA GLU A 538 0.29 29.79 39.84
C GLU A 538 1.36 29.51 40.88
N GLY A 539 2.19 30.51 41.13
CA GLY A 539 3.22 30.43 42.17
C GLY A 539 3.91 31.74 42.45
N MET A 540 3.22 32.59 43.25
CA MET A 540 3.78 33.52 44.22
C MET A 540 4.93 34.47 43.88
N GLY A 541 4.62 35.76 44.03
CA GLY A 541 5.41 36.55 44.97
C GLY A 541 6.22 37.70 44.43
N GLY A 542 5.73 38.91 44.71
CA GLY A 542 6.62 39.87 45.31
C GLY A 542 7.12 41.07 44.49
N MET A 543 6.40 42.14 44.65
CA MET A 543 6.89 43.50 44.93
C MET A 543 8.20 44.01 44.28
N GLY A 544 8.08 45.17 43.65
CA GLY A 544 9.13 46.16 43.81
C GLY A 544 9.60 46.88 42.58
N GLY A 545 9.13 48.10 42.36
CA GLY A 545 10.04 49.22 42.15
C GLY A 545 10.30 49.75 40.77
N MET A 546 9.59 50.78 40.43
CA MET A 546 10.03 52.11 39.96
C MET A 546 11.23 52.23 38.97
N GLY A 547 10.95 53.04 37.93
CA GLY A 547 11.91 53.98 37.34
C GLY A 547 12.40 53.59 35.96
N GLY A 548 12.00 54.31 34.93
CA GLY A 548 12.52 55.55 34.56
C GLY A 548 12.99 55.53 33.12
N MET A 549 12.36 56.31 32.29
CA MET A 549 12.87 57.18 31.23
C MET A 549 13.94 56.67 30.23
N GLY A 550 13.58 56.81 28.97
CA GLY A 550 14.46 57.61 28.09
C GLY A 550 15.01 56.91 26.87
N GLY A 551 14.54 57.36 25.70
CA GLY A 551 15.40 57.90 24.67
C GLY A 551 15.74 57.02 23.47
N MET A 552 15.07 57.37 22.42
CA MET A 552 15.65 57.62 21.07
C MET A 552 16.91 56.84 20.65
N TYR A 553 16.82 56.01 19.70
CA TYR A 553 17.16 56.26 18.25
C TYR A 553 16.67 55.07 17.45
#